data_d119ae0e5ac36ebd56c06c400106394e
#
_entry.id   d119ae0e5ac36ebd56c06c400106394e
#
_cell.length_a   1.000
_cell.length_b   1.000
_cell.length_c   1.000
_cell.angle_alpha   90.00
_cell.angle_beta   90.00
_cell.angle_gamma   90.00
#
_symmetry.space_group_name_H-M   'P 1'
#
loop_
_entity.id
_entity.type
_entity.pdbx_description
1 polymer ?
#
loop_
_entity_poly.entity_id
_entity_poly.type
_entity_poly.pdbx_seq_one_letter_code
_entity_poly.pdbx_strand_id
1 'polypeptide(L)'
;MPDRGPSLIGVGDAAVYFQVSSGRMPAARNEAQAQRKPAKFTEAQIDQLGAYIQAMGGGPSVMYEKDADGNIKYKDGFPVLAMDSLRGTDIGRGSELFRLNCASCHNFTGRGGALSGGKYAPPLTDVNPQQLYTAMLTGPQNMPKFSNRQLSVAEKKDIIGYIRYVDTANTSGGFGLGGFGPVSEGIVMWVVGVSAVVAGAMWIGSRN
;
A
#
# COMPACT_ATOMS: atom_id res chain seq x y z
N MET A 1 29.90 8.63 -19.06
CA MET A 1 28.93 7.53 -19.15
C MET A 1 27.55 8.12 -18.89
N PRO A 2 26.76 8.40 -19.93
CA PRO A 2 25.52 9.15 -19.79
C PRO A 2 24.37 8.35 -19.14
N ASP A 3 24.45 7.03 -18.96
CA ASP A 3 23.25 6.21 -18.79
C ASP A 3 23.24 5.34 -17.53
N ARG A 4 23.68 5.88 -16.41
CA ARG A 4 23.65 5.15 -15.13
C ARG A 4 22.29 5.18 -14.42
N GLY A 5 21.30 5.90 -14.93
CA GLY A 5 19.97 6.00 -14.38
C GLY A 5 18.96 6.57 -15.37
N PRO A 6 17.66 6.34 -15.17
CA PRO A 6 16.62 6.94 -16.00
C PRO A 6 16.57 8.46 -15.80
N SER A 7 16.04 9.16 -16.81
CA SER A 7 15.76 10.60 -16.70
C SER A 7 14.75 10.85 -15.57
N LEU A 8 14.98 11.90 -14.78
CA LEU A 8 14.06 12.36 -13.75
C LEU A 8 13.14 13.51 -14.23
N ILE A 9 13.28 13.95 -15.48
CA ILE A 9 12.42 14.99 -16.07
C ILE A 9 11.00 14.44 -16.20
N GLY A 10 10.03 15.15 -15.64
CA GLY A 10 8.62 14.77 -15.69
C GLY A 10 8.21 13.63 -14.73
N VAL A 11 9.13 13.20 -13.86
CA VAL A 11 8.86 12.14 -12.88
C VAL A 11 7.92 12.60 -11.76
N GLY A 12 8.03 13.87 -11.37
CA GLY A 12 7.19 14.49 -10.35
C GLY A 12 7.61 14.19 -8.91
N ASP A 13 7.17 15.03 -8.00
CA ASP A 13 7.46 14.90 -6.58
C ASP A 13 6.77 13.70 -5.92
N ALA A 14 5.63 13.25 -6.46
CA ALA A 14 4.93 12.06 -5.98
C ALA A 14 5.80 10.79 -6.09
N ALA A 15 6.56 10.65 -7.17
CA ALA A 15 7.46 9.52 -7.33
C ALA A 15 8.67 9.64 -6.39
N VAL A 16 9.21 10.84 -6.22
CA VAL A 16 10.30 11.09 -5.26
C VAL A 16 9.82 10.75 -3.85
N TYR A 17 8.67 11.27 -3.44
CA TYR A 17 8.10 10.97 -2.14
C TYR A 17 7.95 9.47 -1.91
N PHE A 18 7.31 8.75 -2.85
CA PHE A 18 7.11 7.31 -2.71
C PHE A 18 8.43 6.56 -2.58
N GLN A 19 9.38 6.79 -3.47
CA GLN A 19 10.64 6.03 -3.52
C GLN A 19 11.52 6.32 -2.31
N VAL A 20 11.61 7.59 -1.90
CA VAL A 20 12.53 8.01 -0.84
C VAL A 20 11.94 7.78 0.55
N SER A 21 10.65 8.12 0.78
CA SER A 21 9.99 7.91 2.07
C SER A 21 9.81 6.43 2.41
N SER A 22 9.66 5.58 1.40
CA SER A 22 9.60 4.12 1.59
C SER A 22 10.99 3.46 1.68
N GLY A 23 12.08 4.24 1.62
CA GLY A 23 13.45 3.76 1.70
C GLY A 23 13.91 2.90 0.51
N ARG A 24 13.11 2.82 -0.57
CA ARG A 24 13.50 2.11 -1.80
C ARG A 24 14.67 2.82 -2.49
N MET A 25 14.67 4.13 -2.45
CA MET A 25 15.78 4.97 -2.87
C MET A 25 16.41 5.70 -1.67
N PRO A 26 17.76 5.89 -1.70
CA PRO A 26 18.71 5.46 -2.71
C PRO A 26 18.89 3.94 -2.75
N ALA A 27 19.03 3.38 -3.95
CA ALA A 27 19.25 1.95 -4.13
C ALA A 27 20.66 1.55 -3.62
N ALA A 28 20.72 0.51 -2.80
CA ALA A 28 22.00 0.00 -2.28
C ALA A 28 22.67 -0.96 -3.27
N ARG A 29 21.88 -1.65 -4.08
CA ARG A 29 22.32 -2.63 -5.07
C ARG A 29 21.26 -2.84 -6.15
N ASN A 30 21.63 -3.44 -7.26
CA ASN A 30 20.68 -3.85 -8.29
C ASN A 30 19.96 -5.14 -7.87
N GLU A 31 18.68 -5.03 -7.60
CA GLU A 31 17.79 -6.14 -7.28
C GLU A 31 16.63 -6.17 -8.27
N ALA A 32 16.06 -7.35 -8.48
CA ALA A 32 14.87 -7.51 -9.32
C ALA A 32 13.67 -6.71 -8.80
N GLN A 33 13.66 -6.43 -7.50
CA GLN A 33 12.64 -5.64 -6.82
C GLN A 33 13.28 -4.81 -5.70
N ALA A 34 13.11 -3.48 -5.73
CA ALA A 34 13.56 -2.62 -4.65
C ALA A 34 12.62 -2.77 -3.43
N GLN A 35 13.14 -3.31 -2.35
CA GLN A 35 12.40 -3.57 -1.14
C GLN A 35 12.24 -2.31 -0.28
N ARG A 36 11.19 -2.28 0.55
CA ARG A 36 11.01 -1.25 1.57
C ARG A 36 12.13 -1.32 2.61
N LYS A 37 12.64 -0.16 2.98
CA LYS A 37 13.68 0.02 4.01
C LYS A 37 13.36 1.27 4.83
N PRO A 38 13.97 1.47 6.00
CA PRO A 38 13.90 2.75 6.69
C PRO A 38 14.35 3.89 5.79
N ALA A 39 13.62 5.00 5.78
CA ALA A 39 13.99 6.20 5.03
C ALA A 39 15.32 6.76 5.56
N LYS A 40 16.20 7.17 4.64
CA LYS A 40 17.50 7.77 4.99
C LYS A 40 17.42 9.29 5.19
N PHE A 41 16.34 9.90 4.73
CA PHE A 41 16.15 11.34 4.73
C PHE A 41 14.96 11.71 5.61
N THR A 42 15.01 12.90 6.21
CA THR A 42 13.87 13.47 6.93
C THR A 42 12.75 13.87 5.97
N GLU A 43 11.55 14.04 6.47
CA GLU A 43 10.40 14.48 5.64
C GLU A 43 10.68 15.81 4.94
N ALA A 44 11.29 16.77 5.62
CA ALA A 44 11.70 18.03 5.03
C ALA A 44 12.71 17.87 3.88
N GLN A 45 13.68 16.98 4.03
CA GLN A 45 14.63 16.68 2.96
C GLN A 45 13.97 16.00 1.77
N ILE A 46 12.99 15.10 2.02
CA ILE A 46 12.22 14.44 0.98
C ILE A 46 11.38 15.45 0.21
N ASP A 47 10.75 16.40 0.90
CA ASP A 47 9.99 17.49 0.30
C ASP A 47 10.89 18.38 -0.59
N GLN A 48 12.05 18.77 -0.09
CA GLN A 48 13.04 19.55 -0.86
C GLN A 48 13.51 18.81 -2.12
N LEU A 49 13.81 17.52 -2.00
CA LEU A 49 14.17 16.68 -3.17
C LEU A 49 13.01 16.59 -4.16
N GLY A 50 11.78 16.43 -3.66
CA GLY A 50 10.57 16.43 -4.47
C GLY A 50 10.38 17.74 -5.22
N ALA A 51 10.47 18.86 -4.53
CA ALA A 51 10.34 20.20 -5.10
C ALA A 51 11.39 20.46 -6.19
N TYR A 52 12.64 20.04 -5.97
CA TYR A 52 13.71 20.16 -6.97
C TYR A 52 13.38 19.36 -8.23
N ILE A 53 12.97 18.10 -8.11
CA ILE A 53 12.61 17.26 -9.25
C ILE A 53 11.35 17.78 -9.95
N GLN A 54 10.36 18.27 -9.19
CA GLN A 54 9.15 18.86 -9.76
C GLN A 54 9.47 20.09 -10.62
N ALA A 55 10.42 20.91 -10.20
CA ALA A 55 10.89 22.07 -10.98
C ALA A 55 11.59 21.70 -12.28
N MET A 56 12.14 20.50 -12.42
CA MET A 56 12.85 20.04 -13.61
C MET A 56 11.96 19.64 -14.79
N GLY A 57 10.65 19.55 -14.61
CA GLY A 57 9.77 19.15 -15.71
C GLY A 57 8.38 18.72 -15.27
N GLY A 58 8.02 19.00 -14.03
CA GLY A 58 6.72 18.65 -13.48
C GLY A 58 6.52 17.15 -13.30
N GLY A 59 5.26 16.74 -13.30
CA GLY A 59 4.86 15.34 -13.15
C GLY A 59 3.74 15.17 -12.12
N PRO A 60 3.40 13.91 -11.75
CA PRO A 60 2.45 13.65 -10.70
C PRO A 60 2.89 14.26 -9.36
N SER A 61 1.96 14.92 -8.66
CA SER A 61 2.29 15.64 -7.42
C SER A 61 1.72 14.97 -6.18
N VAL A 62 2.42 15.13 -5.06
CA VAL A 62 1.91 14.82 -3.72
C VAL A 62 0.69 15.70 -3.42
N MET A 63 -0.11 15.29 -2.46
CA MET A 63 -1.20 16.12 -1.93
C MET A 63 -0.79 16.73 -0.58
N TYR A 64 -1.21 17.98 -0.38
CA TYR A 64 -1.02 18.68 0.89
C TYR A 64 -2.36 18.89 1.58
N GLU A 65 -2.33 18.94 2.92
CA GLU A 65 -3.49 19.34 3.70
C GLU A 65 -3.84 20.81 3.40
N LYS A 66 -5.14 21.07 3.36
CA LYS A 66 -5.67 22.41 3.13
C LYS A 66 -6.41 22.92 4.36
N ASP A 67 -6.36 24.23 4.56
CA ASP A 67 -7.19 24.91 5.54
C ASP A 67 -8.64 25.08 5.05
N ALA A 68 -9.48 25.76 5.85
CA ALA A 68 -10.88 26.03 5.52
C ALA A 68 -11.03 26.93 4.27
N ASP A 69 -10.03 27.75 3.98
CA ASP A 69 -9.99 28.68 2.86
C ASP A 69 -9.42 28.03 1.59
N GLY A 70 -8.98 26.75 1.67
CA GLY A 70 -8.42 25.99 0.56
C GLY A 70 -6.92 26.19 0.33
N ASN A 71 -6.23 26.94 1.17
CA ASN A 71 -4.79 27.14 1.09
C ASN A 71 -4.04 25.96 1.70
N ILE A 72 -2.80 25.72 1.22
CA ILE A 72 -1.94 24.69 1.80
C ILE A 72 -1.59 25.04 3.24
N LYS A 73 -1.76 24.09 4.14
CA LYS A 73 -1.32 24.21 5.53
C LYS A 73 0.20 24.08 5.63
N TYR A 74 0.81 24.94 6.45
CA TYR A 74 2.23 24.90 6.78
C TYR A 74 2.44 24.63 8.27
N LYS A 75 3.47 23.86 8.58
CA LYS A 75 3.96 23.62 9.93
C LYS A 75 5.48 23.74 9.92
N ASP A 76 6.01 24.55 10.81
CA ASP A 76 7.46 24.81 10.93
C ASP A 76 8.12 25.24 9.60
N GLY A 77 7.37 25.98 8.75
CA GLY A 77 7.82 26.44 7.44
C GLY A 77 7.72 25.45 6.31
N PHE A 78 7.25 24.21 6.56
CA PHE A 78 7.07 23.17 5.54
C PHE A 78 5.59 22.90 5.27
N PRO A 79 5.20 22.58 4.01
CA PRO A 79 3.84 22.21 3.69
C PRO A 79 3.48 20.88 4.34
N VAL A 80 2.28 20.79 4.91
CA VAL A 80 1.80 19.58 5.58
C VAL A 80 1.25 18.61 4.55
N LEU A 81 1.87 17.43 4.44
CA LEU A 81 1.41 16.36 3.56
C LEU A 81 0.02 15.86 3.95
N ALA A 82 -0.82 15.63 2.95
CA ALA A 82 -2.15 15.09 3.17
C ALA A 82 -2.05 13.64 3.71
N MET A 83 -2.64 13.42 4.85
CA MET A 83 -2.75 12.09 5.47
C MET A 83 -4.20 11.75 5.75
N ASP A 84 -4.87 12.52 6.60
CA ASP A 84 -6.25 12.25 6.97
C ASP A 84 -7.22 12.63 5.85
N SER A 85 -6.97 13.72 5.14
CA SER A 85 -7.76 14.13 3.98
C SER A 85 -7.66 13.18 2.78
N LEU A 86 -6.69 12.27 2.77
CA LEU A 86 -6.57 11.19 1.79
C LEU A 86 -7.38 9.94 2.16
N ARG A 87 -7.96 9.86 3.35
CA ARG A 87 -8.86 8.78 3.73
C ARG A 87 -10.26 9.10 3.25
N GLY A 88 -10.71 8.43 2.20
CA GLY A 88 -12.10 8.51 1.74
C GLY A 88 -13.07 7.90 2.76
N THR A 89 -14.31 8.29 2.64
CA THR A 89 -15.39 7.88 3.58
C THR A 89 -16.28 6.79 3.02
N ASP A 90 -16.31 6.60 1.71
CA ASP A 90 -17.09 5.53 1.07
C ASP A 90 -16.28 4.23 1.02
N ILE A 91 -16.30 3.51 2.16
CA ILE A 91 -15.59 2.24 2.31
C ILE A 91 -16.17 1.16 1.39
N GLY A 92 -17.48 1.20 1.12
CA GLY A 92 -18.15 0.28 0.19
C GLY A 92 -17.62 0.43 -1.23
N ARG A 93 -17.60 1.65 -1.75
CA ARG A 93 -17.04 1.98 -3.06
C ARG A 93 -15.54 1.68 -3.11
N GLY A 94 -14.80 2.04 -2.07
CA GLY A 94 -13.37 1.73 -1.93
C GLY A 94 -13.09 0.23 -2.01
N SER A 95 -13.89 -0.60 -1.34
CA SER A 95 -13.81 -2.06 -1.38
C SER A 95 -14.06 -2.62 -2.79
N GLU A 96 -15.08 -2.14 -3.48
CA GLU A 96 -15.38 -2.54 -4.85
C GLU A 96 -14.21 -2.22 -5.79
N LEU A 97 -13.75 -0.97 -5.78
CA LEU A 97 -12.64 -0.51 -6.62
C LEU A 97 -11.33 -1.25 -6.32
N PHE A 98 -11.05 -1.51 -5.05
CA PHE A 98 -9.87 -2.28 -4.64
C PHE A 98 -9.92 -3.71 -5.17
N ARG A 99 -11.06 -4.38 -5.08
CA ARG A 99 -11.23 -5.75 -5.60
C ARG A 99 -11.05 -5.81 -7.11
N LEU A 100 -11.56 -4.82 -7.84
CA LEU A 100 -11.45 -4.76 -9.29
C LEU A 100 -10.03 -4.45 -9.79
N ASN A 101 -9.27 -3.61 -9.09
CA ASN A 101 -8.02 -3.06 -9.61
C ASN A 101 -6.75 -3.51 -8.86
N CYS A 102 -6.86 -3.95 -7.61
CA CYS A 102 -5.72 -4.12 -6.72
C CYS A 102 -5.60 -5.53 -6.14
N ALA A 103 -6.73 -6.18 -5.87
CA ALA A 103 -6.76 -7.43 -5.11
C ALA A 103 -6.06 -8.60 -5.81
N SER A 104 -6.00 -8.61 -7.14
CA SER A 104 -5.29 -9.64 -7.91
C SER A 104 -3.80 -9.75 -7.56
N CYS A 105 -3.18 -8.62 -7.18
CA CYS A 105 -1.78 -8.57 -6.77
C CYS A 105 -1.64 -8.46 -5.25
N HIS A 106 -2.46 -7.60 -4.61
CA HIS A 106 -2.30 -7.25 -3.20
C HIS A 106 -3.15 -8.11 -2.24
N ASN A 107 -3.88 -9.11 -2.73
CA ASN A 107 -4.90 -9.83 -1.97
C ASN A 107 -6.07 -8.90 -1.56
N PHE A 108 -7.25 -9.45 -1.33
CA PHE A 108 -8.45 -8.66 -1.01
C PHE A 108 -8.39 -7.95 0.36
N THR A 109 -7.51 -8.41 1.25
CA THR A 109 -7.23 -7.75 2.55
C THR A 109 -5.96 -6.90 2.54
N GLY A 110 -5.33 -6.69 1.38
CA GLY A 110 -4.10 -5.89 1.28
C GLY A 110 -2.86 -6.54 1.90
N ARG A 111 -2.84 -7.85 2.10
CA ARG A 111 -1.71 -8.57 2.70
C ARG A 111 -0.58 -8.89 1.73
N GLY A 112 -0.72 -8.45 0.49
CA GLY A 112 0.25 -8.72 -0.55
C GLY A 112 0.07 -10.09 -1.20
N GLY A 113 0.90 -10.38 -2.19
CA GLY A 113 0.83 -11.65 -2.93
C GLY A 113 2.04 -11.90 -3.81
N ALA A 114 2.22 -13.14 -4.22
CA ALA A 114 3.28 -13.53 -5.13
C ALA A 114 2.99 -13.04 -6.56
N LEU A 115 4.01 -12.61 -7.26
CA LEU A 115 3.99 -12.23 -8.66
C LEU A 115 4.95 -13.12 -9.45
N SER A 116 4.88 -13.04 -10.79
CA SER A 116 5.78 -13.78 -11.67
C SER A 116 7.25 -13.38 -11.49
N GLY A 117 8.17 -14.28 -11.81
CA GLY A 117 9.61 -14.01 -11.79
C GLY A 117 10.21 -13.78 -10.39
N GLY A 118 9.65 -14.39 -9.36
CA GLY A 118 10.14 -14.26 -7.98
C GLY A 118 9.86 -12.91 -7.32
N LYS A 119 9.02 -12.08 -7.93
CA LYS A 119 8.58 -10.80 -7.38
C LYS A 119 7.34 -10.99 -6.51
N TYR A 120 6.99 -9.96 -5.75
CA TYR A 120 5.77 -9.95 -4.93
C TYR A 120 5.17 -8.55 -4.83
N ALA A 121 3.85 -8.49 -4.70
CA ALA A 121 3.16 -7.28 -4.30
C ALA A 121 3.27 -7.13 -2.77
N PRO A 122 3.78 -6.01 -2.26
CA PRO A 122 3.98 -5.84 -0.83
C PRO A 122 2.65 -5.73 -0.07
N PRO A 123 2.64 -6.07 1.23
CA PRO A 123 1.50 -5.76 2.08
C PRO A 123 1.30 -4.25 2.17
N LEU A 124 0.04 -3.83 2.34
CA LEU A 124 -0.37 -2.43 2.40
C LEU A 124 -0.63 -1.95 3.85
N THR A 125 -0.36 -2.80 4.84
CA THR A 125 -0.63 -2.52 6.26
C THR A 125 0.16 -1.32 6.76
N ASP A 126 1.45 -1.35 6.77
CA ASP A 126 2.30 -0.28 7.31
C ASP A 126 2.62 0.84 6.29
N VAL A 127 1.69 1.10 5.36
CA VAL A 127 1.87 2.10 4.31
C VAL A 127 1.01 3.32 4.61
N ASN A 128 1.58 4.51 4.74
CA ASN A 128 0.78 5.71 5.03
C ASN A 128 -0.10 6.14 3.83
N PRO A 129 -1.18 6.92 4.06
CA PRO A 129 -2.10 7.34 3.01
C PRO A 129 -1.44 8.03 1.82
N GLN A 130 -0.45 8.87 2.06
CA GLN A 130 0.27 9.57 1.00
C GLN A 130 1.12 8.61 0.14
N GLN A 131 1.74 7.60 0.75
CA GLN A 131 2.45 6.56 0.00
C GLN A 131 1.50 5.71 -0.85
N LEU A 132 0.30 5.38 -0.35
CA LEU A 132 -0.73 4.68 -1.13
C LEU A 132 -1.17 5.53 -2.32
N TYR A 133 -1.46 6.80 -2.09
CA TYR A 133 -1.87 7.73 -3.13
C TYR A 133 -0.81 7.89 -4.22
N THR A 134 0.42 8.18 -3.82
CA THR A 134 1.54 8.38 -4.76
C THR A 134 1.93 7.10 -5.50
N ALA A 135 1.78 5.92 -4.88
CA ALA A 135 1.96 4.64 -5.56
C ALA A 135 0.94 4.45 -6.69
N MET A 136 -0.33 4.76 -6.47
CA MET A 136 -1.36 4.69 -7.51
C MET A 136 -1.06 5.66 -8.66
N LEU A 137 -0.57 6.86 -8.37
CA LEU A 137 -0.23 7.84 -9.40
C LEU A 137 0.98 7.46 -10.25
N THR A 138 1.99 6.86 -9.64
CA THR A 138 3.31 6.70 -10.26
C THR A 138 3.59 5.28 -10.76
N GLY A 139 2.86 4.29 -10.26
CA GLY A 139 3.00 2.90 -10.65
C GLY A 139 4.42 2.37 -10.42
N PRO A 140 4.89 2.26 -9.15
CA PRO A 140 6.26 1.83 -8.89
C PRO A 140 6.49 0.38 -9.31
N GLN A 141 7.63 0.14 -9.93
CA GLN A 141 8.08 -1.18 -10.36
C GLN A 141 7.07 -1.88 -11.32
N ASN A 142 6.42 -2.94 -10.89
CA ASN A 142 5.44 -3.70 -11.68
C ASN A 142 3.99 -3.24 -11.47
N MET A 143 3.75 -2.29 -10.57
CA MET A 143 2.43 -1.75 -10.34
C MET A 143 1.99 -0.86 -11.51
N PRO A 144 0.78 -0.99 -12.05
CA PRO A 144 0.29 -0.08 -13.07
C PRO A 144 0.07 1.33 -12.52
N LYS A 145 0.17 2.33 -13.40
CA LYS A 145 -0.22 3.71 -13.08
C LYS A 145 -1.73 3.87 -13.24
N PHE A 146 -2.37 4.47 -12.27
CA PHE A 146 -3.79 4.80 -12.32
C PHE A 146 -3.97 6.31 -12.52
N SER A 147 -4.21 6.71 -13.76
CA SER A 147 -4.51 8.11 -14.10
C SER A 147 -5.82 8.56 -13.44
N ASN A 148 -6.04 9.88 -13.36
CA ASN A 148 -7.30 10.42 -12.84
C ASN A 148 -8.51 10.15 -13.74
N ARG A 149 -8.28 9.66 -14.98
CA ARG A 149 -9.35 9.18 -15.87
C ARG A 149 -9.77 7.75 -15.53
N GLN A 150 -8.85 6.91 -15.02
CA GLN A 150 -9.13 5.52 -14.65
C GLN A 150 -9.70 5.43 -13.24
N LEU A 151 -9.10 6.15 -12.32
CA LEU A 151 -9.53 6.30 -10.94
C LEU A 151 -9.44 7.79 -10.58
N SER A 152 -10.55 8.43 -10.33
CA SER A 152 -10.60 9.81 -9.89
C SER A 152 -9.88 9.98 -8.54
N VAL A 153 -9.60 11.22 -8.16
CA VAL A 153 -8.99 11.51 -6.84
C VAL A 153 -9.88 11.02 -5.70
N ALA A 154 -11.19 11.17 -5.82
CA ALA A 154 -12.15 10.67 -4.82
C ALA A 154 -12.09 9.14 -4.69
N GLU A 155 -12.12 8.43 -5.80
CA GLU A 155 -12.05 6.97 -5.83
C GLU A 155 -10.72 6.44 -5.27
N LYS A 156 -9.59 7.11 -5.53
CA LYS A 156 -8.31 6.77 -4.89
C LYS A 156 -8.38 6.96 -3.37
N LYS A 157 -9.04 8.02 -2.90
CA LYS A 157 -9.25 8.24 -1.46
C LYS A 157 -10.12 7.15 -0.84
N ASP A 158 -11.19 6.73 -1.50
CA ASP A 158 -12.08 5.66 -1.03
C ASP A 158 -11.33 4.32 -0.95
N ILE A 159 -10.47 4.01 -1.94
CA ILE A 159 -9.56 2.86 -1.87
C ILE A 159 -8.64 2.94 -0.64
N ILE A 160 -8.05 4.11 -0.38
CA ILE A 160 -7.21 4.31 0.82
C ILE A 160 -8.02 4.15 2.09
N GLY A 161 -9.24 4.68 2.13
CA GLY A 161 -10.18 4.48 3.23
C GLY A 161 -10.44 3.01 3.51
N TYR A 162 -10.74 2.23 2.47
CA TYR A 162 -10.94 0.78 2.57
C TYR A 162 -9.69 0.06 3.09
N ILE A 163 -8.51 0.35 2.56
CA ILE A 163 -7.25 -0.28 3.02
C ILE A 163 -7.05 -0.01 4.51
N ARG A 164 -7.28 1.22 4.98
CA ARG A 164 -7.18 1.59 6.39
C ARG A 164 -8.24 0.91 7.25
N TYR A 165 -9.46 0.80 6.75
CA TYR A 165 -10.53 0.08 7.43
C TYR A 165 -10.16 -1.39 7.65
N VAL A 166 -9.70 -2.09 6.60
CA VAL A 166 -9.32 -3.50 6.70
C VAL A 166 -8.11 -3.72 7.61
N ASP A 167 -7.16 -2.78 7.60
CA ASP A 167 -5.96 -2.85 8.45
C ASP A 167 -6.28 -2.72 9.95
N THR A 168 -7.27 -1.91 10.28
CA THR A 168 -7.70 -1.66 11.66
C THR A 168 -8.91 -2.50 12.10
N ALA A 169 -9.60 -3.16 11.17
CA ALA A 169 -10.77 -3.96 11.48
C ALA A 169 -10.40 -5.16 12.34
N ASN A 170 -10.93 -5.18 13.55
CA ASN A 170 -10.88 -6.36 14.41
C ASN A 170 -11.87 -7.40 13.88
N THR A 171 -11.40 -8.63 13.69
CA THR A 171 -12.29 -9.77 13.41
C THR A 171 -13.22 -10.00 14.59
N SER A 172 -14.53 -9.86 14.35
CA SER A 172 -15.54 -10.16 15.37
C SER A 172 -15.52 -11.66 15.67
N GLY A 173 -15.10 -12.03 16.87
CA GLY A 173 -15.26 -13.39 17.40
C GLY A 173 -14.23 -14.43 17.00
N GLY A 174 -13.00 -14.06 16.61
CA GLY A 174 -11.97 -15.04 16.27
C GLY A 174 -10.55 -14.50 16.23
N PHE A 175 -9.60 -15.38 16.02
CA PHE A 175 -8.23 -15.01 15.70
C PHE A 175 -8.15 -14.64 14.20
N GLY A 176 -7.64 -13.46 13.88
CA GLY A 176 -7.56 -12.97 12.51
C GLY A 176 -6.57 -13.72 11.60
N LEU A 177 -5.79 -14.66 12.12
CA LEU A 177 -4.85 -15.55 11.40
C LEU A 177 -4.06 -14.83 10.28
N GLY A 178 -3.62 -13.59 10.56
CA GLY A 178 -2.88 -12.75 9.64
C GLY A 178 -3.71 -12.05 8.57
N GLY A 179 -5.05 -12.19 8.59
CA GLY A 179 -5.94 -11.53 7.63
C GLY A 179 -5.85 -12.09 6.21
N PHE A 180 -5.37 -13.32 6.03
CA PHE A 180 -5.31 -13.99 4.71
C PHE A 180 -6.66 -14.54 4.24
N GLY A 181 -7.71 -14.37 5.07
CA GLY A 181 -9.07 -14.76 4.73
C GLY A 181 -9.36 -16.24 4.98
N PRO A 182 -10.39 -16.80 4.32
CA PRO A 182 -10.96 -18.10 4.67
C PRO A 182 -10.01 -19.29 4.48
N VAL A 183 -8.91 -19.12 3.73
CA VAL A 183 -7.96 -20.22 3.47
C VAL A 183 -7.22 -20.62 4.75
N SER A 184 -6.64 -19.66 5.48
CA SER A 184 -5.93 -19.95 6.73
C SER A 184 -6.88 -20.45 7.84
N GLU A 185 -8.07 -19.86 7.92
CA GLU A 185 -9.12 -20.26 8.86
C GLU A 185 -9.63 -21.67 8.52
N GLY A 186 -9.89 -21.95 7.25
CA GLY A 186 -10.32 -23.26 6.77
C GLY A 186 -9.29 -24.36 7.04
N ILE A 187 -8.00 -24.09 6.83
CA ILE A 187 -6.91 -25.04 7.12
C ILE A 187 -6.90 -25.40 8.62
N VAL A 188 -6.96 -24.38 9.50
CA VAL A 188 -6.97 -24.62 10.94
C VAL A 188 -8.19 -25.45 11.34
N MET A 189 -9.39 -25.09 10.90
CA MET A 189 -10.61 -25.85 11.19
C MET A 189 -10.53 -27.27 10.65
N TRP A 190 -10.01 -27.45 9.46
CA TRP A 190 -9.89 -28.76 8.83
C TRP A 190 -8.90 -29.65 9.60
N VAL A 191 -7.69 -29.15 9.89
CA VAL A 191 -6.65 -29.93 10.62
C VAL A 191 -7.13 -30.27 12.01
N VAL A 192 -7.62 -29.31 12.77
CA VAL A 192 -8.07 -29.53 14.14
C VAL A 192 -9.34 -30.40 14.17
N GLY A 193 -10.31 -30.13 13.29
CA GLY A 193 -11.56 -30.88 13.23
C GLY A 193 -11.34 -32.34 12.84
N VAL A 194 -10.58 -32.61 11.77
CA VAL A 194 -10.28 -33.99 11.35
C VAL A 194 -9.48 -34.73 12.41
N SER A 195 -8.48 -34.09 13.02
CA SER A 195 -7.71 -34.72 14.11
C SER A 195 -8.60 -35.07 15.30
N ALA A 196 -9.51 -34.20 15.71
CA ALA A 196 -10.45 -34.48 16.79
C ALA A 196 -11.40 -35.64 16.46
N VAL A 197 -11.93 -35.69 15.24
CA VAL A 197 -12.80 -36.78 14.78
C VAL A 197 -12.05 -38.09 14.76
N VAL A 198 -10.82 -38.15 14.21
CA VAL A 198 -10.01 -39.34 14.18
C VAL A 198 -9.64 -39.82 15.59
N ALA A 199 -9.22 -38.90 16.47
CA ALA A 199 -8.94 -39.23 17.86
C ALA A 199 -10.16 -39.80 18.61
N GLY A 200 -11.32 -39.18 18.38
CA GLY A 200 -12.59 -39.68 18.94
C GLY A 200 -12.97 -41.06 18.43
N ALA A 201 -12.85 -41.31 17.12
CA ALA A 201 -13.11 -42.60 16.51
C ALA A 201 -12.16 -43.70 17.03
N MET A 202 -10.86 -43.38 17.14
CA MET A 202 -9.87 -44.30 17.71
C MET A 202 -10.15 -44.60 19.18
N TRP A 203 -10.54 -43.59 19.98
CA TRP A 203 -10.89 -43.79 21.38
C TRP A 203 -12.12 -44.66 21.56
N ILE A 204 -13.15 -44.47 20.74
CA ILE A 204 -14.35 -45.32 20.76
C ILE A 204 -13.99 -46.75 20.35
N GLY A 205 -13.23 -46.89 19.24
CA GLY A 205 -12.82 -48.21 18.75
C GLY A 205 -11.88 -49.00 19.67
N SER A 206 -11.09 -48.32 20.51
CA SER A 206 -10.19 -48.92 21.48
C SER A 206 -10.90 -49.43 22.74
N ARG A 207 -12.18 -49.10 22.92
CA ARG A 207 -12.98 -49.54 24.07
C ARG A 207 -13.82 -50.82 23.83
N ASN A 208 -13.76 -51.36 22.65
CA ASN A 208 -14.28 -52.68 22.30
C ASN A 208 -13.13 -53.70 22.35
#